data_f22ebb912b37b88e86d55e00fd521d5c
#
_entry.id   f22ebb912b37b88e86d55e00fd521d5c
#
_cell.length_a   1.000
_cell.length_b   1.000
_cell.length_c   1.000
_cell.angle_alpha   90.00
_cell.angle_beta   90.00
_cell.angle_gamma   90.00
#
_symmetry.space_group_name_H-M   'P 1'
#
loop_
_entity.id
_entity.type
_entity.pdbx_description
1 polymer ?
#
loop_
_entity_poly.entity_id
_entity_poly.type
_entity_poly.pdbx_seq_one_letter_code
_entity_poly.pdbx_strand_id
1 'polypeptide(L)'
;MGCHPVIVFDNGYKKRVNRPMANNNTTKKTWLKRIAIALGTLLLILSALTSLGLWQMNRFVHTPADQSGKQQIIIIKPGKSLKGISRLLAHKKIITQDILFRLLVRHRKMATKIQAGEYGLSASMTPEQILTILVKGQVMLHHITIPEGLNLEETAKLVERAGFGTRKDFLDLARDPGFAEQLKVRAATLEGYLFPETYFFRKDTPQKKIIQQMVQRFNVVYTPQWKQRTLDLGFSAHEIVTLASIIEKETGNSSERPIIASVFHNRLKRGMRLDSDPTVIYGIPDFNGNITRKDLQTITPYNTYKIKGLPAGPIANPGKFSLGAALFPAKTDFLYFVSKKDTTHKFSKTIQEHNKAVRRYQLGR
;
A
#
# COMPACT_ATOMS: atom_id res chain seq x y z
N MET A 1 8.67 83.22 41.28
CA MET A 1 7.31 83.21 41.81
C MET A 1 6.52 84.35 41.22
N GLY A 2 5.75 84.18 40.18
CA GLY A 2 4.96 85.24 39.50
C GLY A 2 3.51 85.17 39.93
N CYS A 3 3.06 86.13 40.63
CA CYS A 3 1.63 86.32 40.94
C CYS A 3 1.03 87.28 39.90
N HIS A 4 0.01 86.82 39.15
CA HIS A 4 -0.83 87.69 38.34
C HIS A 4 -1.99 88.24 39.20
N PRO A 5 -2.22 89.52 39.23
CA PRO A 5 -3.32 90.10 40.00
C PRO A 5 -4.63 90.00 39.24
N VAL A 6 -5.66 89.43 39.92
CA VAL A 6 -7.06 89.46 39.46
C VAL A 6 -7.73 90.69 40.09
N ILE A 7 -8.26 91.65 39.28
CA ILE A 7 -8.95 92.86 39.72
C ILE A 7 -10.46 92.52 39.87
N VAL A 8 -10.98 92.63 41.09
CA VAL A 8 -12.43 92.55 41.41
C VAL A 8 -12.88 93.93 41.72
N PHE A 9 -13.92 94.49 41.07
CA PHE A 9 -14.55 95.80 41.40
C PHE A 9 -15.68 95.61 42.32
N ASP A 10 -15.60 96.23 43.51
CA ASP A 10 -16.69 96.42 44.39
C ASP A 10 -16.55 97.82 44.98
N ASN A 11 -17.59 98.63 44.82
CA ASN A 11 -17.81 99.96 45.40
C ASN A 11 -16.62 100.95 45.42
N GLY A 12 -15.96 101.08 44.30
CA GLY A 12 -15.02 102.19 44.08
C GLY A 12 -13.63 102.04 44.69
N TYR A 13 -13.27 100.92 45.34
CA TYR A 13 -11.88 100.70 45.81
C TYR A 13 -11.31 99.45 45.24
N LYS A 14 -10.19 99.60 44.50
CA LYS A 14 -9.43 98.41 43.97
C LYS A 14 -8.67 97.74 45.12
N LYS A 15 -9.14 96.56 45.60
CA LYS A 15 -8.33 95.69 46.45
C LYS A 15 -7.62 94.64 45.56
N ARG A 16 -6.28 94.65 45.54
CA ARG A 16 -5.53 93.53 44.89
C ARG A 16 -5.57 92.31 45.80
N VAL A 17 -6.14 91.26 45.33
CA VAL A 17 -6.10 89.93 46.01
C VAL A 17 -5.10 89.04 45.27
N ASN A 18 -3.96 88.78 45.94
CA ASN A 18 -2.96 87.86 45.43
C ASN A 18 -3.51 86.41 45.61
N ARG A 19 -3.84 85.76 44.53
CA ARG A 19 -4.07 84.31 44.55
C ARG A 19 -2.77 83.51 44.33
N PRO A 20 -2.46 82.50 45.19
CA PRO A 20 -1.25 81.74 44.96
C PRO A 20 -1.40 80.93 43.66
N MET A 21 -0.39 81.02 42.77
CA MET A 21 -0.33 80.15 41.58
C MET A 21 -0.27 78.65 42.01
N ALA A 22 -1.22 77.86 41.55
CA ALA A 22 -1.21 76.42 41.74
C ALA A 22 0.07 75.85 41.07
N ASN A 23 0.86 75.12 41.84
CA ASN A 23 2.12 74.53 41.42
C ASN A 23 1.87 73.38 40.42
N ASN A 24 1.93 73.66 39.09
CA ASN A 24 1.66 72.72 38.00
C ASN A 24 2.63 71.52 37.95
N ASN A 25 3.75 71.54 38.70
CA ASN A 25 4.74 70.48 38.71
C ASN A 25 4.33 69.28 39.55
N THR A 26 3.47 69.44 40.55
CA THR A 26 3.00 68.29 41.36
C THR A 26 1.95 67.48 40.63
N THR A 27 1.10 68.08 39.82
CA THR A 27 0.09 67.42 39.02
C THR A 27 0.67 66.61 37.87
N LYS A 28 1.70 67.11 37.18
CA LYS A 28 2.45 66.39 36.12
C LYS A 28 3.14 65.15 36.71
N LYS A 29 3.76 65.25 37.87
CA LYS A 29 4.53 64.16 38.49
C LYS A 29 3.59 63.04 38.99
N THR A 30 2.38 63.37 39.47
CA THR A 30 1.36 62.39 39.88
C THR A 30 0.72 61.73 38.67
N TRP A 31 0.52 62.42 37.56
CA TRP A 31 -0.03 61.84 36.32
C TRP A 31 0.98 60.87 35.66
N LEU A 32 2.26 61.19 35.58
CA LEU A 32 3.31 60.29 35.11
C LEU A 32 3.44 59.03 35.96
N LYS A 33 3.31 59.12 37.29
CA LYS A 33 3.28 57.95 38.18
C LYS A 33 2.06 57.04 37.90
N ARG A 34 0.86 57.63 37.70
CA ARG A 34 -0.34 56.85 37.34
C ARG A 34 -0.22 56.15 36.01
N ILE A 35 0.37 56.77 34.99
CA ILE A 35 0.67 56.15 33.70
C ILE A 35 1.68 54.99 33.87
N ALA A 36 2.78 55.22 34.62
CA ALA A 36 3.78 54.17 34.87
C ALA A 36 3.18 52.95 35.61
N ILE A 37 2.29 53.20 36.59
CA ILE A 37 1.55 52.12 37.29
C ILE A 37 0.61 51.39 36.32
N ALA A 38 -0.15 52.12 35.48
CA ALA A 38 -1.05 51.54 34.50
C ALA A 38 -0.32 50.68 33.45
N LEU A 39 0.84 51.17 32.94
CA LEU A 39 1.72 50.41 32.03
C LEU A 39 2.30 49.16 32.74
N GLY A 40 2.76 49.28 33.96
CA GLY A 40 3.27 48.17 34.75
C GLY A 40 2.20 47.09 35.01
N THR A 41 0.99 47.48 35.34
CA THR A 41 -0.15 46.52 35.52
C THR A 41 -0.53 45.85 34.18
N LEU A 42 -0.53 46.64 33.08
CA LEU A 42 -0.81 46.08 31.75
C LEU A 42 0.26 45.03 31.34
N LEU A 43 1.53 45.29 31.58
CA LEU A 43 2.63 44.36 31.32
C LEU A 43 2.51 43.10 32.18
N LEU A 44 2.15 43.24 33.47
CA LEU A 44 1.90 42.09 34.35
C LEU A 44 0.74 41.22 33.88
N ILE A 45 -0.36 41.85 33.45
CA ILE A 45 -1.54 41.13 32.92
C ILE A 45 -1.15 40.40 31.61
N LEU A 46 -0.42 41.06 30.69
CA LEU A 46 0.05 40.44 29.46
C LEU A 46 1.00 39.28 29.74
N SER A 47 1.93 39.43 30.70
CA SER A 47 2.82 38.36 31.12
C SER A 47 2.08 37.16 31.72
N ALA A 48 1.07 37.41 32.57
CA ALA A 48 0.22 36.36 33.16
C ALA A 48 -0.58 35.61 32.06
N LEU A 49 -1.17 36.35 31.11
CA LEU A 49 -1.92 35.76 29.99
C LEU A 49 -1.05 34.93 29.07
N THR A 50 0.16 35.43 28.76
CA THR A 50 1.12 34.67 27.94
C THR A 50 1.59 33.40 28.65
N SER A 51 1.93 33.48 29.93
CA SER A 51 2.32 32.33 30.74
C SER A 51 1.21 31.28 30.84
N LEU A 52 -0.03 31.71 31.04
CA LEU A 52 -1.22 30.82 31.05
C LEU A 52 -1.42 30.16 29.68
N GLY A 53 -1.27 30.92 28.59
CA GLY A 53 -1.39 30.39 27.22
C GLY A 53 -0.31 29.36 26.92
N LEU A 54 0.94 29.61 27.31
CA LEU A 54 2.05 28.67 27.17
C LEU A 54 1.83 27.41 28.02
N TRP A 55 1.39 27.54 29.24
CA TRP A 55 1.06 26.41 30.12
C TRP A 55 -0.06 25.55 29.54
N GLN A 56 -1.14 26.17 29.05
CA GLN A 56 -2.26 25.47 28.42
C GLN A 56 -1.84 24.76 27.16
N MET A 57 -1.00 25.39 26.33
CA MET A 57 -0.44 24.79 25.11
C MET A 57 0.44 23.59 25.44
N ASN A 58 1.36 23.73 26.41
CA ASN A 58 2.22 22.63 26.83
C ASN A 58 1.42 21.45 27.38
N ARG A 59 0.41 21.73 28.22
CA ARG A 59 -0.52 20.69 28.72
C ARG A 59 -1.24 20.00 27.57
N PHE A 60 -1.80 20.75 26.62
CA PHE A 60 -2.48 20.18 25.45
C PHE A 60 -1.58 19.26 24.63
N VAL A 61 -0.36 19.67 24.34
CA VAL A 61 0.58 18.93 23.49
C VAL A 61 0.92 17.55 24.05
N HIS A 62 1.04 17.46 25.38
CA HIS A 62 1.53 16.25 26.06
C HIS A 62 0.42 15.44 26.76
N THR A 63 -0.82 15.91 26.76
CA THR A 63 -1.93 15.20 27.42
C THR A 63 -2.86 14.58 26.37
N PRO A 64 -3.09 13.26 26.42
CA PRO A 64 -4.11 12.60 25.60
C PRO A 64 -5.52 13.15 25.87
N ALA A 65 -6.40 13.04 24.86
CA ALA A 65 -7.79 13.43 25.01
C ALA A 65 -8.57 12.47 25.94
N ASP A 66 -8.25 11.18 25.90
CA ASP A 66 -8.81 10.12 26.74
C ASP A 66 -7.79 8.98 26.84
N GLN A 67 -7.40 8.63 28.08
CA GLN A 67 -6.39 7.56 28.31
C GLN A 67 -6.89 6.16 27.93
N SER A 68 -8.20 5.93 27.92
CA SER A 68 -8.84 4.66 27.56
C SER A 68 -9.28 4.58 26.08
N GLY A 69 -8.95 5.59 25.28
CA GLY A 69 -9.43 5.73 23.90
C GLY A 69 -9.05 4.56 23.00
N LYS A 70 -10.05 3.91 22.38
CA LYS A 70 -9.81 2.88 21.36
C LYS A 70 -9.32 3.51 20.06
N GLN A 71 -8.57 2.73 19.29
CA GLN A 71 -8.12 3.13 17.95
C GLN A 71 -9.33 3.31 17.02
N GLN A 72 -9.35 4.42 16.28
CA GLN A 72 -10.37 4.76 15.28
C GLN A 72 -9.71 5.01 13.93
N ILE A 73 -10.42 4.65 12.87
CA ILE A 73 -9.98 4.93 11.50
C ILE A 73 -10.36 6.37 11.14
N ILE A 74 -9.35 7.17 10.82
CA ILE A 74 -9.49 8.58 10.42
C ILE A 74 -9.01 8.74 8.97
N ILE A 75 -9.92 9.15 8.07
CA ILE A 75 -9.61 9.36 6.66
C ILE A 75 -9.33 10.84 6.40
N ILE A 76 -8.12 11.17 5.99
CA ILE A 76 -7.72 12.51 5.54
C ILE A 76 -7.67 12.49 4.02
N LYS A 77 -8.69 13.12 3.38
CA LYS A 77 -8.76 13.20 1.92
C LYS A 77 -7.68 14.15 1.36
N PRO A 78 -7.15 13.89 0.15
CA PRO A 78 -6.26 14.82 -0.55
C PRO A 78 -6.87 16.23 -0.64
N GLY A 79 -6.04 17.27 -0.47
CA GLY A 79 -6.49 18.68 -0.52
C GLY A 79 -7.24 19.18 0.72
N LYS A 80 -7.44 18.36 1.76
CA LYS A 80 -8.11 18.83 2.98
C LYS A 80 -7.23 19.81 3.75
N SER A 81 -7.78 21.02 4.03
CA SER A 81 -7.06 22.06 4.75
C SER A 81 -6.75 21.68 6.20
N LEU A 82 -5.69 22.29 6.80
CA LEU A 82 -5.36 22.08 8.21
C LEU A 82 -6.56 22.36 9.15
N LYS A 83 -7.37 23.39 8.83
CA LYS A 83 -8.60 23.69 9.58
C LYS A 83 -9.61 22.53 9.48
N GLY A 84 -9.73 21.92 8.29
CA GLY A 84 -10.61 20.77 8.08
C GLY A 84 -10.12 19.51 8.78
N ILE A 85 -8.80 19.30 8.83
CA ILE A 85 -8.17 18.16 9.52
C ILE A 85 -8.37 18.30 11.04
N SER A 86 -8.02 19.47 11.63
CA SER A 86 -8.14 19.67 13.07
C SER A 86 -9.59 19.55 13.58
N ARG A 87 -10.56 20.09 12.81
CA ARG A 87 -11.98 19.91 13.12
C ARG A 87 -12.43 18.46 13.05
N LEU A 88 -11.96 17.70 12.05
CA LEU A 88 -12.24 16.27 11.95
C LEU A 88 -11.75 15.51 13.18
N LEU A 89 -10.49 15.76 13.60
CA LEU A 89 -9.89 15.11 14.76
C LEU A 89 -10.64 15.47 16.06
N ALA A 90 -11.04 16.73 16.23
CA ALA A 90 -11.83 17.17 17.39
C ALA A 90 -13.25 16.56 17.39
N HIS A 91 -13.93 16.56 16.24
CA HIS A 91 -15.26 15.95 16.09
C HIS A 91 -15.24 14.45 16.40
N LYS A 92 -14.18 13.75 16.01
CA LYS A 92 -13.95 12.33 16.32
C LYS A 92 -13.41 12.10 17.74
N LYS A 93 -13.30 13.16 18.55
CA LYS A 93 -12.79 13.13 19.93
C LYS A 93 -11.36 12.56 20.05
N ILE A 94 -10.59 12.60 18.95
CA ILE A 94 -9.16 12.19 18.94
C ILE A 94 -8.29 13.25 19.63
N ILE A 95 -8.68 14.53 19.53
CA ILE A 95 -8.07 15.64 20.24
C ILE A 95 -9.16 16.45 20.96
N THR A 96 -8.80 17.17 22.02
CA THR A 96 -9.77 17.97 22.79
C THR A 96 -10.10 19.30 22.13
N GLN A 97 -9.12 19.95 21.45
CA GLN A 97 -9.28 21.31 20.92
C GLN A 97 -8.62 21.47 19.53
N ASP A 98 -9.44 21.83 18.54
CA ASP A 98 -8.99 22.00 17.15
C ASP A 98 -8.09 23.23 16.96
N ILE A 99 -8.32 24.31 17.74
CA ILE A 99 -7.54 25.54 17.66
C ILE A 99 -6.10 25.31 18.14
N LEU A 100 -5.93 24.66 19.29
CA LEU A 100 -4.62 24.36 19.86
C LEU A 100 -3.82 23.42 18.95
N PHE A 101 -4.49 22.43 18.33
CA PHE A 101 -3.83 21.57 17.35
C PHE A 101 -3.32 22.35 16.13
N ARG A 102 -4.10 23.30 15.61
CA ARG A 102 -3.65 24.18 14.51
C ARG A 102 -2.45 25.06 14.91
N LEU A 103 -2.46 25.58 16.13
CA LEU A 103 -1.33 26.36 16.66
C LEU A 103 -0.08 25.48 16.78
N LEU A 104 -0.20 24.26 17.32
CA LEU A 104 0.88 23.27 17.38
C LEU A 104 1.49 23.03 16.00
N VAL A 105 0.65 22.66 15.01
CA VAL A 105 1.09 22.36 13.64
C VAL A 105 1.81 23.54 13.00
N ARG A 106 1.30 24.79 13.19
CA ARG A 106 1.92 26.01 12.68
C ARG A 106 3.23 26.33 13.37
N HIS A 107 3.29 26.21 14.71
CA HIS A 107 4.51 26.43 15.49
C HIS A 107 5.62 25.47 15.06
N ARG A 108 5.29 24.19 14.81
CA ARG A 108 6.22 23.17 14.28
C ARG A 108 6.55 23.35 12.79
N LYS A 109 5.92 24.31 12.08
CA LYS A 109 6.07 24.53 10.63
C LYS A 109 5.77 23.26 9.79
N MET A 110 4.77 22.47 10.21
CA MET A 110 4.42 21.19 9.60
C MET A 110 3.09 21.19 8.82
N ALA A 111 2.48 22.37 8.62
CA ALA A 111 1.15 22.48 8.01
C ALA A 111 1.05 21.86 6.59
N THR A 112 2.12 21.98 5.79
CA THR A 112 2.20 21.43 4.43
C THR A 112 2.75 20.00 4.36
N LYS A 113 3.20 19.46 5.50
CA LYS A 113 3.81 18.13 5.56
C LYS A 113 2.82 17.03 5.96
N ILE A 114 1.61 17.38 6.39
CA ILE A 114 0.56 16.40 6.70
C ILE A 114 0.15 15.69 5.42
N GLN A 115 0.20 14.36 5.44
CA GLN A 115 -0.12 13.54 4.28
C GLN A 115 -1.59 13.10 4.33
N ALA A 116 -2.21 13.00 3.14
CA ALA A 116 -3.52 12.37 2.99
C ALA A 116 -3.41 10.85 3.16
N GLY A 117 -4.49 10.23 3.62
CA GLY A 117 -4.54 8.77 3.80
C GLY A 117 -5.49 8.34 4.91
N GLU A 118 -5.50 7.06 5.18
CA GLU A 118 -6.26 6.40 6.23
C GLU A 118 -5.35 6.13 7.42
N TYR A 119 -5.72 6.63 8.59
CA TYR A 119 -4.90 6.57 9.81
C TYR A 119 -5.63 5.88 10.94
N GLY A 120 -4.95 4.99 11.64
CA GLY A 120 -5.42 4.42 12.91
C GLY A 120 -4.99 5.34 14.05
N LEU A 121 -5.86 6.25 14.50
CA LEU A 121 -5.59 7.17 15.60
C LEU A 121 -6.41 6.82 16.83
N SER A 122 -5.87 7.12 18.00
CA SER A 122 -6.56 6.91 19.27
C SER A 122 -6.56 8.19 20.10
N ALA A 123 -7.63 8.41 20.86
CA ALA A 123 -7.70 9.47 21.86
C ALA A 123 -6.67 9.28 23.02
N SER A 124 -6.06 8.09 23.15
CA SER A 124 -4.96 7.83 24.09
C SER A 124 -3.60 8.34 23.58
N MET A 125 -3.52 8.79 22.33
CA MET A 125 -2.32 9.42 21.77
C MET A 125 -2.30 10.90 22.13
N THR A 126 -1.11 11.44 22.39
CA THR A 126 -0.94 12.88 22.55
C THR A 126 -1.06 13.61 21.21
N PRO A 127 -1.48 14.89 21.18
CA PRO A 127 -1.50 15.69 19.97
C PRO A 127 -0.17 15.74 19.21
N GLU A 128 0.98 15.69 19.91
CA GLU A 128 2.30 15.61 19.31
C GLU A 128 2.54 14.27 18.59
N GLN A 129 2.13 13.15 19.21
CA GLN A 129 2.20 11.82 18.57
C GLN A 129 1.31 11.76 17.33
N ILE A 130 0.08 12.27 17.42
CA ILE A 130 -0.86 12.35 16.28
C ILE A 130 -0.22 13.16 15.14
N LEU A 131 0.33 14.35 15.43
CA LEU A 131 1.00 15.16 14.43
C LEU A 131 2.17 14.41 13.76
N THR A 132 2.96 13.71 14.55
CA THR A 132 4.11 12.92 14.06
C THR A 132 3.64 11.82 13.10
N ILE A 133 2.59 11.08 13.44
CA ILE A 133 1.98 10.04 12.59
C ILE A 133 1.51 10.63 11.27
N LEU A 134 0.80 11.77 11.32
CA LEU A 134 0.26 12.43 10.13
C LEU A 134 1.34 12.98 9.21
N VAL A 135 2.43 13.52 9.76
CA VAL A 135 3.56 14.09 9.01
C VAL A 135 4.44 13.00 8.42
N LYS A 136 4.70 11.92 9.17
CA LYS A 136 5.44 10.75 8.66
C LYS A 136 4.61 9.93 7.65
N GLY A 137 3.32 10.20 7.51
CA GLY A 137 2.44 9.45 6.63
C GLY A 137 2.30 7.98 7.02
N GLN A 138 2.28 7.69 8.33
CA GLN A 138 2.09 6.33 8.86
C GLN A 138 0.63 5.90 8.69
N VAL A 139 0.24 5.72 7.43
CA VAL A 139 -1.11 5.30 7.04
C VAL A 139 -1.35 3.83 7.32
N MET A 140 -2.59 3.44 7.49
CA MET A 140 -2.99 2.04 7.50
C MET A 140 -2.74 1.41 6.13
N LEU A 141 -2.17 0.22 6.14
CA LEU A 141 -1.97 -0.57 4.95
C LEU A 141 -2.98 -1.71 4.93
N HIS A 142 -3.56 -1.94 3.76
CA HIS A 142 -4.43 -3.05 3.46
C HIS A 142 -3.63 -4.11 2.73
N HIS A 143 -3.70 -5.36 3.16
CA HIS A 143 -2.98 -6.43 2.51
C HIS A 143 -3.85 -7.16 1.49
N ILE A 144 -3.21 -7.62 0.42
CA ILE A 144 -3.77 -8.55 -0.56
C ILE A 144 -2.80 -9.73 -0.64
N THR A 145 -3.27 -10.93 -0.33
CA THR A 145 -2.51 -12.15 -0.55
C THR A 145 -2.89 -12.74 -1.90
N ILE A 146 -1.92 -12.89 -2.78
CA ILE A 146 -2.06 -13.54 -4.07
C ILE A 146 -1.41 -14.93 -3.97
N PRO A 147 -2.18 -15.99 -3.90
CA PRO A 147 -1.66 -17.37 -3.91
C PRO A 147 -0.94 -17.73 -5.22
N GLU A 148 -0.02 -18.70 -5.14
CA GLU A 148 0.60 -19.31 -6.32
C GLU A 148 -0.44 -20.01 -7.18
N GLY A 149 -0.23 -20.06 -8.48
CA GLY A 149 -1.07 -20.78 -9.43
C GLY A 149 -2.37 -20.08 -9.85
N LEU A 150 -2.61 -18.82 -9.43
CA LEU A 150 -3.72 -18.01 -9.94
C LEU A 150 -3.40 -17.43 -11.32
N ASN A 151 -4.39 -17.38 -12.21
CA ASN A 151 -4.30 -16.67 -13.48
C ASN A 151 -4.68 -15.19 -13.33
N LEU A 152 -4.61 -14.41 -14.43
CA LEU A 152 -4.96 -12.99 -14.44
C LEU A 152 -6.40 -12.75 -13.98
N GLU A 153 -7.35 -13.56 -14.43
CA GLU A 153 -8.77 -13.44 -14.08
C GLU A 153 -9.01 -13.64 -12.57
N GLU A 154 -8.41 -14.67 -12.01
CA GLU A 154 -8.50 -14.97 -10.59
C GLU A 154 -7.81 -13.91 -9.74
N THR A 155 -6.64 -13.42 -10.19
CA THR A 155 -5.90 -12.34 -9.54
C THR A 155 -6.73 -11.05 -9.54
N ALA A 156 -7.33 -10.68 -10.68
CA ALA A 156 -8.17 -9.48 -10.81
C ALA A 156 -9.39 -9.53 -9.85
N LYS A 157 -10.02 -10.70 -9.72
CA LYS A 157 -11.12 -10.91 -8.75
C LYS A 157 -10.68 -10.70 -7.30
N LEU A 158 -9.48 -11.12 -6.93
CA LEU A 158 -8.95 -10.88 -5.57
C LEU A 158 -8.68 -9.40 -5.32
N VAL A 159 -8.09 -8.68 -6.30
CA VAL A 159 -7.81 -7.25 -6.21
C VAL A 159 -9.11 -6.45 -6.06
N GLU A 160 -10.15 -6.80 -6.84
CA GLU A 160 -11.48 -6.20 -6.74
C GLU A 160 -12.13 -6.44 -5.37
N ARG A 161 -12.14 -7.70 -4.88
CA ARG A 161 -12.67 -8.06 -3.55
C ARG A 161 -11.96 -7.34 -2.41
N ALA A 162 -10.67 -7.07 -2.55
CA ALA A 162 -9.90 -6.28 -1.60
C ALA A 162 -10.20 -4.76 -1.68
N GLY A 163 -11.03 -4.34 -2.65
CA GLY A 163 -11.49 -2.96 -2.82
C GLY A 163 -10.47 -2.03 -3.46
N PHE A 164 -9.62 -2.54 -4.35
CA PHE A 164 -8.61 -1.78 -5.11
C PHE A 164 -9.00 -1.56 -6.57
N GLY A 165 -10.25 -1.21 -6.82
CA GLY A 165 -10.79 -0.94 -8.13
C GLY A 165 -11.55 -2.12 -8.73
N THR A 166 -11.90 -2.06 -10.02
CA THR A 166 -12.71 -3.07 -10.70
C THR A 166 -11.85 -4.15 -11.34
N ARG A 167 -12.39 -5.37 -11.45
CA ARG A 167 -11.78 -6.48 -12.20
C ARG A 167 -11.48 -6.08 -13.64
N LYS A 168 -12.41 -5.35 -14.28
CA LYS A 168 -12.27 -4.92 -15.67
C LYS A 168 -11.04 -4.03 -15.85
N ASP A 169 -10.90 -2.97 -15.05
CA ASP A 169 -9.78 -2.03 -15.18
C ASP A 169 -8.42 -2.73 -14.93
N PHE A 170 -8.39 -3.70 -14.00
CA PHE A 170 -7.19 -4.50 -13.76
C PHE A 170 -6.81 -5.35 -14.97
N LEU A 171 -7.79 -6.02 -15.58
CA LEU A 171 -7.56 -6.86 -16.75
C LEU A 171 -7.19 -6.06 -17.99
N ASP A 172 -7.81 -4.91 -18.20
CA ASP A 172 -7.46 -4.01 -19.30
C ASP A 172 -5.99 -3.59 -19.23
N LEU A 173 -5.49 -3.26 -18.02
CA LEU A 173 -4.07 -2.97 -17.78
C LEU A 173 -3.17 -4.20 -17.94
N ALA A 174 -3.57 -5.35 -17.36
CA ALA A 174 -2.75 -6.55 -17.38
C ALA A 174 -2.64 -7.22 -18.76
N ARG A 175 -3.60 -6.91 -19.65
CA ARG A 175 -3.65 -7.41 -21.04
C ARG A 175 -3.17 -6.37 -22.06
N ASP A 176 -2.73 -5.20 -21.62
CA ASP A 176 -2.15 -4.18 -22.51
C ASP A 176 -0.69 -4.49 -22.83
N PRO A 177 -0.36 -4.84 -24.09
CA PRO A 177 1.02 -5.11 -24.49
C PRO A 177 1.96 -3.91 -24.31
N GLY A 178 1.44 -2.68 -24.48
CA GLY A 178 2.21 -1.45 -24.27
C GLY A 178 2.57 -1.26 -22.79
N PHE A 179 1.67 -1.63 -21.89
CA PHE A 179 1.98 -1.61 -20.47
C PHE A 179 2.93 -2.73 -20.05
N ALA A 180 2.81 -3.92 -20.63
CA ALA A 180 3.77 -5.02 -20.43
C ALA A 180 5.18 -4.59 -20.85
N GLU A 181 5.33 -3.95 -22.02
CA GLU A 181 6.61 -3.43 -22.52
C GLU A 181 7.21 -2.37 -21.60
N GLN A 182 6.40 -1.42 -21.09
CA GLN A 182 6.82 -0.44 -20.07
C GLN A 182 7.41 -1.12 -18.83
N LEU A 183 6.89 -2.30 -18.46
CA LEU A 183 7.37 -3.11 -17.34
C LEU A 183 8.53 -4.05 -17.74
N LYS A 184 9.03 -3.95 -18.97
CA LYS A 184 10.11 -4.79 -19.54
C LYS A 184 9.73 -6.28 -19.59
N VAL A 185 8.44 -6.58 -19.70
CA VAL A 185 7.92 -7.92 -19.95
C VAL A 185 7.67 -8.07 -21.44
N ARG A 186 8.44 -8.97 -22.11
CA ARG A 186 8.31 -9.26 -23.52
C ARG A 186 7.25 -10.34 -23.76
N ALA A 187 5.99 -9.99 -23.52
CA ALA A 187 4.83 -10.85 -23.71
C ALA A 187 3.60 -10.01 -24.10
N ALA A 188 2.61 -10.64 -24.70
CA ALA A 188 1.35 -9.97 -25.07
C ALA A 188 0.51 -9.56 -23.85
N THR A 189 0.67 -10.24 -22.74
CA THR A 189 -0.03 -9.97 -21.47
C THR A 189 0.90 -10.17 -20.28
N LEU A 190 0.47 -9.76 -19.10
CA LEU A 190 1.21 -10.01 -17.85
C LEU A 190 0.88 -11.37 -17.20
N GLU A 191 0.21 -12.29 -17.91
CA GLU A 191 -0.01 -13.65 -17.40
C GLU A 191 1.33 -14.34 -17.11
N GLY A 192 1.44 -14.89 -15.88
CA GLY A 192 2.68 -15.51 -15.41
C GLY A 192 3.69 -14.56 -14.77
N TYR A 193 3.47 -13.24 -14.83
CA TYR A 193 4.40 -12.22 -14.33
C TYR A 193 3.92 -11.46 -13.10
N LEU A 194 2.68 -11.69 -12.65
CA LEU A 194 2.15 -11.11 -11.42
C LEU A 194 2.54 -11.99 -10.23
N PHE A 195 3.74 -11.75 -9.66
CA PHE A 195 4.33 -12.68 -8.70
C PHE A 195 3.44 -12.91 -7.47
N PRO A 196 3.22 -14.16 -7.04
CA PRO A 196 2.42 -14.52 -5.88
C PRO A 196 3.11 -14.11 -4.58
N GLU A 197 2.46 -13.26 -3.78
CA GLU A 197 2.94 -12.82 -2.46
C GLU A 197 1.83 -12.09 -1.69
N THR A 198 2.08 -11.75 -0.44
CA THR A 198 1.25 -10.81 0.32
C THR A 198 1.79 -9.39 0.13
N TYR A 199 0.97 -8.53 -0.46
CA TYR A 199 1.28 -7.15 -0.74
C TYR A 199 0.55 -6.21 0.22
N PHE A 200 1.17 -5.08 0.56
CA PHE A 200 0.62 -4.07 1.45
C PHE A 200 0.47 -2.76 0.71
N PHE A 201 -0.76 -2.25 0.63
CA PHE A 201 -1.11 -1.05 -0.12
C PHE A 201 -1.92 -0.08 0.72
N ARG A 202 -1.78 1.20 0.40
CA ARG A 202 -2.72 2.23 0.86
C ARG A 202 -4.06 2.02 0.14
N LYS A 203 -5.16 2.36 0.81
CA LYS A 203 -6.52 2.20 0.26
C LYS A 203 -6.73 2.89 -1.09
N ASP A 204 -6.04 4.00 -1.33
CA ASP A 204 -6.10 4.82 -2.54
C ASP A 204 -5.05 4.45 -3.60
N THR A 205 -4.36 3.30 -3.45
CA THR A 205 -3.33 2.87 -4.40
C THR A 205 -3.95 2.50 -5.75
N PRO A 206 -3.55 3.15 -6.87
CA PRO A 206 -4.04 2.81 -8.19
C PRO A 206 -3.62 1.39 -8.61
N GLN A 207 -4.48 0.67 -9.32
CA GLN A 207 -4.22 -0.68 -9.82
C GLN A 207 -2.94 -0.78 -10.66
N LYS A 208 -2.64 0.26 -11.44
CA LYS A 208 -1.37 0.36 -12.19
C LYS A 208 -0.14 0.17 -11.27
N LYS A 209 -0.13 0.78 -10.08
CA LYS A 209 0.96 0.62 -9.11
C LYS A 209 0.97 -0.77 -8.46
N ILE A 210 -0.20 -1.35 -8.23
CA ILE A 210 -0.32 -2.73 -7.72
C ILE A 210 0.35 -3.70 -8.70
N ILE A 211 -0.03 -3.64 -9.97
CA ILE A 211 0.56 -4.47 -11.03
C ILE A 211 2.06 -4.23 -11.15
N GLN A 212 2.50 -2.97 -11.14
CA GLN A 212 3.92 -2.61 -11.17
C GLN A 212 4.71 -3.28 -10.04
N GLN A 213 4.17 -3.27 -8.83
CA GLN A 213 4.83 -3.89 -7.67
C GLN A 213 4.88 -5.42 -7.79
N MET A 214 3.82 -6.05 -8.31
CA MET A 214 3.79 -7.50 -8.54
C MET A 214 4.83 -7.92 -9.59
N VAL A 215 4.94 -7.20 -10.71
CA VAL A 215 5.95 -7.45 -11.74
C VAL A 215 7.37 -7.12 -11.23
N GLN A 216 7.53 -6.06 -10.45
CA GLN A 216 8.81 -5.75 -9.81
C GLN A 216 9.26 -6.88 -8.88
N ARG A 217 8.33 -7.47 -8.13
CA ARG A 217 8.62 -8.61 -7.26
C ARG A 217 9.05 -9.84 -8.08
N PHE A 218 8.38 -10.12 -9.20
CA PHE A 218 8.81 -11.13 -10.15
C PHE A 218 10.28 -10.89 -10.57
N ASN A 219 10.64 -9.68 -10.98
CA ASN A 219 11.99 -9.34 -11.42
C ASN A 219 13.05 -9.47 -10.31
N VAL A 220 12.68 -9.29 -9.04
CA VAL A 220 13.56 -9.55 -7.89
C VAL A 220 13.81 -11.05 -7.71
N VAL A 221 12.78 -11.87 -7.88
CA VAL A 221 12.86 -13.32 -7.73
C VAL A 221 13.58 -13.94 -8.94
N TYR A 222 13.27 -13.46 -10.15
CA TYR A 222 13.89 -13.91 -11.40
C TYR A 222 15.26 -13.25 -11.59
N THR A 223 16.24 -13.68 -10.78
CA THR A 223 17.56 -13.08 -10.61
C THR A 223 18.39 -13.08 -11.91
N PRO A 224 19.48 -12.28 -11.98
CA PRO A 224 20.42 -12.36 -13.10
C PRO A 224 20.97 -13.77 -13.33
N GLN A 225 21.23 -14.54 -12.26
CA GLN A 225 21.67 -15.94 -12.34
C GLN A 225 20.61 -16.83 -13.00
N TRP A 226 19.32 -16.60 -12.69
CA TRP A 226 18.22 -17.32 -13.32
C TRP A 226 18.06 -16.95 -14.80
N LYS A 227 18.26 -15.67 -15.13
CA LYS A 227 18.28 -15.21 -16.54
C LYS A 227 19.41 -15.87 -17.33
N GLN A 228 20.60 -15.96 -16.76
CA GLN A 228 21.71 -16.68 -17.40
C GLN A 228 21.39 -18.17 -17.57
N ARG A 229 20.88 -18.81 -16.50
CA ARG A 229 20.46 -20.21 -16.56
C ARG A 229 19.39 -20.48 -17.62
N THR A 230 18.48 -19.55 -17.85
CA THR A 230 17.47 -19.60 -18.92
C THR A 230 18.15 -19.72 -20.30
N LEU A 231 19.12 -18.87 -20.53
CA LEU A 231 19.92 -18.91 -21.81
C LEU A 231 20.71 -20.20 -21.97
N ASP A 232 21.35 -20.68 -20.88
CA ASP A 232 22.09 -21.94 -20.87
C ASP A 232 21.21 -23.15 -21.23
N LEU A 233 19.92 -23.08 -20.89
CA LEU A 233 18.94 -24.10 -21.27
C LEU A 233 18.41 -23.97 -22.69
N GLY A 234 18.73 -22.87 -23.40
CA GLY A 234 18.23 -22.57 -24.74
C GLY A 234 16.79 -22.06 -24.78
N PHE A 235 16.26 -21.55 -23.67
CA PHE A 235 14.92 -21.00 -23.60
C PHE A 235 14.95 -19.46 -23.53
N SER A 236 13.83 -18.84 -23.89
CA SER A 236 13.50 -17.47 -23.52
C SER A 236 12.93 -17.41 -22.09
N ALA A 237 12.94 -16.22 -21.48
CA ALA A 237 12.32 -16.04 -20.18
C ALA A 237 10.82 -16.35 -20.21
N HIS A 238 10.15 -16.05 -21.33
CA HIS A 238 8.72 -16.33 -21.49
C HIS A 238 8.44 -17.84 -21.54
N GLU A 239 9.26 -18.60 -22.20
CA GLU A 239 9.14 -20.06 -22.25
C GLU A 239 9.38 -20.71 -20.87
N ILE A 240 10.35 -20.22 -20.10
CA ILE A 240 10.58 -20.70 -18.72
C ILE A 240 9.37 -20.37 -17.81
N VAL A 241 8.83 -19.14 -17.91
CA VAL A 241 7.63 -18.77 -17.13
C VAL A 241 6.41 -19.61 -17.55
N THR A 242 6.26 -19.87 -18.85
CA THR A 242 5.23 -20.75 -19.40
C THR A 242 5.36 -22.16 -18.83
N LEU A 243 6.56 -22.74 -18.89
CA LEU A 243 6.82 -24.07 -18.33
C LEU A 243 6.58 -24.12 -16.82
N ALA A 244 7.06 -23.10 -16.09
CA ALA A 244 6.86 -22.98 -14.65
C ALA A 244 5.36 -22.90 -14.26
N SER A 245 4.55 -22.19 -15.06
CA SER A 245 3.11 -22.09 -14.85
C SER A 245 2.39 -23.44 -15.01
N ILE A 246 2.87 -24.28 -15.92
CA ILE A 246 2.35 -25.65 -16.09
C ILE A 246 2.75 -26.49 -14.87
N ILE A 247 4.03 -26.48 -14.49
CA ILE A 247 4.53 -27.21 -13.30
C ILE A 247 3.75 -26.81 -12.03
N GLU A 248 3.45 -25.51 -11.87
CA GLU A 248 2.67 -25.00 -10.75
C GLU A 248 1.29 -25.63 -10.66
N LYS A 249 0.63 -25.84 -11.80
CA LYS A 249 -0.73 -26.41 -11.88
C LYS A 249 -0.76 -27.93 -11.81
N GLU A 250 0.37 -28.61 -12.01
CA GLU A 250 0.43 -30.11 -12.01
C GLU A 250 0.54 -30.71 -10.61
N THR A 251 1.19 -30.01 -9.68
CA THR A 251 1.38 -30.59 -8.34
C THR A 251 1.40 -29.55 -7.22
N GLY A 252 0.68 -29.86 -6.14
CA GLY A 252 0.81 -29.17 -4.87
C GLY A 252 2.03 -29.62 -4.05
N ASN A 253 2.67 -30.75 -4.41
CA ASN A 253 3.82 -31.29 -3.70
C ASN A 253 5.12 -30.63 -4.19
N SER A 254 5.70 -29.79 -3.36
CA SER A 254 6.91 -29.03 -3.71
C SER A 254 8.13 -29.93 -4.03
N SER A 255 8.23 -31.13 -3.41
CA SER A 255 9.35 -32.04 -3.63
C SER A 255 9.32 -32.72 -5.00
N GLU A 256 8.16 -32.83 -5.65
CA GLU A 256 8.01 -33.44 -6.96
C GLU A 256 8.18 -32.45 -8.12
N ARG A 257 8.10 -31.12 -7.87
CA ARG A 257 8.24 -30.10 -8.93
C ARG A 257 9.50 -30.29 -9.81
N PRO A 258 10.71 -30.54 -9.26
CA PRO A 258 11.91 -30.77 -10.10
C PRO A 258 11.79 -32.04 -10.96
N ILE A 259 11.11 -33.09 -10.48
CA ILE A 259 10.94 -34.35 -11.23
C ILE A 259 9.91 -34.14 -12.35
N ILE A 260 8.78 -33.48 -12.08
CA ILE A 260 7.79 -33.11 -13.09
C ILE A 260 8.41 -32.21 -14.15
N ALA A 261 9.21 -31.20 -13.72
CA ALA A 261 9.98 -30.38 -14.64
C ALA A 261 10.88 -31.21 -15.57
N SER A 262 11.55 -32.24 -15.02
CA SER A 262 12.40 -33.12 -15.84
C SER A 262 11.59 -33.89 -16.89
N VAL A 263 10.38 -34.34 -16.56
CA VAL A 263 9.48 -35.00 -17.54
C VAL A 263 9.17 -34.04 -18.69
N PHE A 264 8.79 -32.81 -18.41
CA PHE A 264 8.48 -31.82 -19.44
C PHE A 264 9.71 -31.47 -20.28
N HIS A 265 10.88 -31.24 -19.66
CA HIS A 265 12.13 -31.01 -20.40
C HIS A 265 12.49 -32.20 -21.33
N ASN A 266 12.34 -33.42 -20.81
CA ASN A 266 12.61 -34.65 -21.61
C ASN A 266 11.63 -34.78 -22.79
N ARG A 267 10.34 -34.47 -22.59
CA ARG A 267 9.35 -34.43 -23.67
C ARG A 267 9.67 -33.37 -24.71
N LEU A 268 9.95 -32.13 -24.27
CA LEU A 268 10.34 -31.02 -25.17
C LEU A 268 11.54 -31.36 -25.99
N LYS A 269 12.62 -31.93 -25.40
CA LYS A 269 13.83 -32.37 -26.08
C LYS A 269 13.55 -33.44 -27.13
N ARG A 270 12.54 -34.29 -26.92
CA ARG A 270 12.16 -35.36 -27.85
C ARG A 270 11.08 -34.96 -28.86
N GLY A 271 10.64 -33.68 -28.86
CA GLY A 271 9.54 -33.21 -29.70
C GLY A 271 8.19 -33.83 -29.40
N MET A 272 8.01 -34.35 -28.16
CA MET A 272 6.75 -34.91 -27.68
C MET A 272 5.78 -33.77 -27.26
N ARG A 273 4.50 -34.05 -27.26
CA ARG A 273 3.48 -33.18 -26.69
C ARG A 273 3.58 -33.20 -25.16
N LEU A 274 3.17 -32.10 -24.49
CA LEU A 274 3.19 -32.04 -23.03
C LEU A 274 2.02 -32.79 -22.40
N ASP A 275 0.88 -32.92 -23.10
CA ASP A 275 -0.34 -33.64 -22.67
C ASP A 275 -0.76 -33.25 -21.24
N SER A 276 -0.86 -31.94 -20.96
CA SER A 276 -1.15 -31.39 -19.62
C SER A 276 -2.57 -30.84 -19.58
N ASP A 277 -3.41 -31.40 -18.71
CA ASP A 277 -4.81 -30.99 -18.52
C ASP A 277 -4.96 -29.50 -18.16
N PRO A 278 -4.16 -28.91 -17.23
CA PRO A 278 -4.23 -27.50 -16.92
C PRO A 278 -4.11 -26.56 -18.12
N THR A 279 -3.39 -26.94 -19.14
CA THR A 279 -3.26 -26.14 -20.37
C THR A 279 -4.53 -26.14 -21.20
N VAL A 280 -5.29 -27.23 -21.18
CA VAL A 280 -6.61 -27.32 -21.84
C VAL A 280 -7.62 -26.48 -21.06
N ILE A 281 -7.66 -26.64 -19.73
CA ILE A 281 -8.55 -25.88 -18.84
C ILE A 281 -8.40 -24.37 -19.06
N TYR A 282 -7.18 -23.87 -19.10
CA TYR A 282 -6.89 -22.44 -19.31
C TYR A 282 -7.47 -21.91 -20.63
N GLY A 283 -7.51 -22.75 -21.66
CA GLY A 283 -8.03 -22.41 -22.98
C GLY A 283 -9.58 -22.50 -23.10
N ILE A 284 -10.29 -22.95 -22.04
CA ILE A 284 -11.75 -23.08 -22.04
C ILE A 284 -12.38 -21.86 -21.39
N PRO A 285 -13.16 -21.03 -22.15
CA PRO A 285 -13.97 -19.98 -21.55
C PRO A 285 -14.99 -20.60 -20.57
N ASP A 286 -15.18 -19.96 -19.40
CA ASP A 286 -16.17 -20.35 -18.38
C ASP A 286 -16.14 -21.84 -18.00
N PHE A 287 -14.92 -22.37 -17.76
CA PHE A 287 -14.71 -23.76 -17.39
C PHE A 287 -15.58 -24.17 -16.20
N ASN A 288 -16.38 -25.21 -16.37
CA ASN A 288 -17.38 -25.69 -15.40
C ASN A 288 -16.85 -26.74 -14.40
N GLY A 289 -15.53 -26.99 -14.40
CA GLY A 289 -14.91 -27.99 -13.51
C GLY A 289 -14.74 -29.39 -14.10
N ASN A 290 -15.24 -29.65 -15.33
CA ASN A 290 -15.13 -30.97 -15.97
C ASN A 290 -14.57 -30.88 -17.40
N ILE A 291 -13.45 -31.55 -17.66
CA ILE A 291 -12.85 -31.66 -18.99
C ILE A 291 -13.57 -32.75 -19.78
N THR A 292 -14.09 -32.38 -20.94
CA THR A 292 -14.71 -33.32 -21.85
C THR A 292 -13.74 -33.87 -22.91
N ARG A 293 -14.11 -34.99 -23.57
CA ARG A 293 -13.35 -35.51 -24.73
C ARG A 293 -13.27 -34.45 -25.87
N LYS A 294 -14.32 -33.65 -26.04
CA LYS A 294 -14.35 -32.57 -27.03
C LYS A 294 -13.27 -31.52 -26.70
N ASP A 295 -13.14 -31.11 -25.43
CA ASP A 295 -12.14 -30.14 -25.00
C ASP A 295 -10.73 -30.62 -25.29
N LEU A 296 -10.43 -31.88 -24.96
CA LEU A 296 -9.12 -32.52 -25.27
C LEU A 296 -8.85 -32.60 -26.78
N GLN A 297 -9.89 -32.62 -27.62
CA GLN A 297 -9.77 -32.68 -29.08
C GLN A 297 -9.76 -31.33 -29.76
N THR A 298 -10.23 -30.27 -29.09
CA THR A 298 -10.30 -28.91 -29.66
C THR A 298 -8.90 -28.31 -29.80
N ILE A 299 -8.59 -27.82 -31.00
CA ILE A 299 -7.33 -27.15 -31.27
C ILE A 299 -7.39 -25.71 -30.73
N THR A 300 -6.61 -25.42 -29.72
CA THR A 300 -6.39 -24.06 -29.22
C THR A 300 -4.89 -23.80 -29.06
N PRO A 301 -4.45 -22.55 -28.99
CA PRO A 301 -3.04 -22.22 -28.75
C PRO A 301 -2.49 -22.76 -27.41
N TYR A 302 -3.39 -23.17 -26.51
CA TYR A 302 -3.04 -23.69 -25.18
C TYR A 302 -3.19 -25.22 -25.07
N ASN A 303 -3.92 -25.89 -25.96
CA ASN A 303 -4.15 -27.34 -25.83
C ASN A 303 -2.90 -28.16 -26.19
N THR A 304 -2.12 -28.51 -25.17
CA THR A 304 -0.88 -29.30 -25.32
C THR A 304 -1.09 -30.76 -25.70
N TYR A 305 -2.35 -31.27 -25.78
CA TYR A 305 -2.69 -32.54 -26.45
C TYR A 305 -2.72 -32.42 -27.97
N LYS A 306 -2.81 -31.20 -28.51
CA LYS A 306 -2.92 -30.96 -29.96
C LYS A 306 -1.70 -30.27 -30.55
N ILE A 307 -1.02 -29.47 -29.77
CA ILE A 307 0.20 -28.77 -30.20
C ILE A 307 1.47 -29.48 -29.69
N LYS A 308 2.56 -29.34 -30.42
CA LYS A 308 3.89 -29.74 -29.96
C LYS A 308 4.59 -28.58 -29.28
N GLY A 309 5.37 -28.86 -28.23
CA GLY A 309 6.09 -27.82 -27.51
C GLY A 309 5.25 -27.16 -26.42
N LEU A 310 5.65 -25.94 -26.06
CA LEU A 310 4.95 -25.11 -25.07
C LEU A 310 3.69 -24.47 -25.65
N PRO A 311 2.68 -24.16 -24.82
CA PRO A 311 1.54 -23.36 -25.24
C PRO A 311 1.95 -21.92 -25.55
N ALA A 312 1.01 -21.10 -26.06
CA ALA A 312 1.25 -19.73 -26.49
C ALA A 312 1.75 -18.80 -25.38
N GLY A 313 1.56 -19.17 -24.13
CA GLY A 313 2.02 -18.40 -22.97
C GLY A 313 1.70 -19.09 -21.66
N PRO A 314 2.01 -18.43 -20.52
CA PRO A 314 1.72 -18.93 -19.19
C PRO A 314 0.21 -19.13 -18.96
N ILE A 315 -0.14 -20.08 -18.13
CA ILE A 315 -1.54 -20.42 -17.75
C ILE A 315 -1.89 -20.01 -16.31
N ALA A 316 -0.90 -19.54 -15.58
CA ALA A 316 -1.02 -19.07 -14.20
C ALA A 316 0.23 -18.29 -13.80
N ASN A 317 0.19 -17.59 -12.67
CA ASN A 317 1.34 -16.95 -12.05
C ASN A 317 2.10 -17.96 -11.16
N PRO A 318 3.29 -18.42 -11.59
CA PRO A 318 4.01 -19.44 -10.83
C PRO A 318 4.74 -18.84 -9.63
N GLY A 319 4.86 -19.64 -8.56
CA GLY A 319 5.69 -19.33 -7.42
C GLY A 319 7.18 -19.56 -7.67
N LYS A 320 7.99 -19.15 -6.69
CA LYS A 320 9.46 -19.29 -6.75
C LYS A 320 9.91 -20.74 -6.95
N PHE A 321 9.24 -21.69 -6.34
CA PHE A 321 9.63 -23.11 -6.42
C PHE A 321 9.38 -23.71 -7.80
N SER A 322 8.29 -23.34 -8.47
CA SER A 322 8.00 -23.79 -9.84
C SER A 322 8.89 -23.14 -10.87
N LEU A 323 9.21 -21.85 -10.71
CA LEU A 323 10.22 -21.16 -11.52
C LEU A 323 11.60 -21.84 -11.33
N GLY A 324 11.98 -22.12 -10.08
CA GLY A 324 13.23 -22.83 -9.79
C GLY A 324 13.27 -24.23 -10.39
N ALA A 325 12.17 -25.00 -10.32
CA ALA A 325 12.08 -26.33 -10.91
C ALA A 325 12.20 -26.31 -12.43
N ALA A 326 11.58 -25.34 -13.10
CA ALA A 326 11.72 -25.15 -14.55
C ALA A 326 13.16 -24.87 -14.97
N LEU A 327 13.92 -24.12 -14.15
CA LEU A 327 15.31 -23.77 -14.40
C LEU A 327 16.31 -24.87 -14.00
N PHE A 328 15.99 -25.63 -12.97
CA PHE A 328 16.84 -26.66 -12.38
C PHE A 328 16.07 -28.00 -12.25
N PRO A 329 15.66 -28.60 -13.38
CA PRO A 329 14.95 -29.88 -13.36
C PRO A 329 15.83 -30.97 -12.75
N ALA A 330 15.21 -31.98 -12.14
CA ALA A 330 15.91 -33.17 -11.72
C ALA A 330 16.52 -33.91 -12.94
N LYS A 331 17.66 -34.57 -12.74
CA LYS A 331 18.30 -35.36 -13.81
C LYS A 331 17.66 -36.77 -13.83
N THR A 332 16.61 -36.94 -14.64
CA THR A 332 15.92 -38.23 -14.82
C THR A 332 15.64 -38.52 -16.29
N ASP A 333 15.30 -39.75 -16.61
CA ASP A 333 14.83 -40.20 -17.92
C ASP A 333 13.32 -40.35 -18.02
N PHE A 334 12.57 -39.89 -17.01
CA PHE A 334 11.13 -40.03 -16.99
C PHE A 334 10.46 -39.22 -18.10
N LEU A 335 9.42 -39.82 -18.69
CA LEU A 335 8.60 -39.25 -19.76
C LEU A 335 7.14 -39.14 -19.39
N TYR A 336 6.71 -39.85 -18.33
CA TYR A 336 5.33 -39.96 -17.91
C TYR A 336 5.22 -39.88 -16.39
N PHE A 337 4.10 -39.35 -15.93
CA PHE A 337 3.69 -39.43 -14.54
C PHE A 337 2.18 -39.64 -14.44
N VAL A 338 1.71 -40.20 -13.37
CA VAL A 338 0.28 -40.38 -13.04
C VAL A 338 0.09 -40.23 -11.55
N SER A 339 -0.97 -39.53 -11.15
CA SER A 339 -1.31 -39.34 -9.74
C SER A 339 -1.63 -40.66 -9.09
N LYS A 340 -1.11 -40.89 -7.87
CA LYS A 340 -1.47 -42.00 -7.02
C LYS A 340 -2.72 -41.76 -6.16
N LYS A 341 -3.34 -40.56 -6.26
CA LYS A 341 -4.47 -40.09 -5.44
C LYS A 341 -4.13 -39.86 -3.96
N ASP A 342 -2.84 -39.74 -3.63
CA ASP A 342 -2.31 -39.49 -2.29
C ASP A 342 -1.42 -38.23 -2.28
N THR A 343 -1.68 -37.27 -3.17
CA THR A 343 -0.88 -36.04 -3.43
C THR A 343 0.50 -36.31 -4.07
N THR A 344 0.84 -37.59 -4.38
CA THR A 344 2.10 -37.95 -5.06
C THR A 344 1.84 -38.60 -6.42
N HIS A 345 2.93 -38.75 -7.20
CA HIS A 345 2.89 -39.29 -8.54
C HIS A 345 3.76 -40.54 -8.69
N LYS A 346 3.39 -41.43 -9.60
CA LYS A 346 4.23 -42.50 -10.11
C LYS A 346 4.87 -42.02 -11.42
N PHE A 347 6.18 -41.94 -11.45
CA PHE A 347 6.97 -41.59 -12.64
C PHE A 347 7.37 -42.84 -13.42
N SER A 348 7.40 -42.74 -14.75
CA SER A 348 7.69 -43.87 -15.66
C SER A 348 8.52 -43.40 -16.84
N LYS A 349 9.42 -44.29 -17.34
CA LYS A 349 10.27 -44.03 -18.51
C LYS A 349 9.58 -44.40 -19.84
N THR A 350 8.72 -45.43 -19.78
CA THR A 350 8.05 -45.97 -20.97
C THR A 350 6.53 -45.88 -20.86
N ILE A 351 5.85 -45.89 -22.02
CA ILE A 351 4.39 -45.90 -22.10
C ILE A 351 3.79 -47.16 -21.47
N GLN A 352 4.51 -48.31 -21.58
CA GLN A 352 4.05 -49.59 -20.96
C GLN A 352 4.04 -49.49 -19.44
N GLU A 353 5.11 -48.94 -18.83
CA GLU A 353 5.15 -48.70 -17.38
C GLU A 353 4.06 -47.69 -16.95
N HIS A 354 3.86 -46.64 -17.71
CA HIS A 354 2.82 -45.63 -17.46
C HIS A 354 1.42 -46.29 -17.50
N ASN A 355 1.10 -47.04 -18.54
CA ASN A 355 -0.20 -47.71 -18.67
C ASN A 355 -0.45 -48.71 -17.53
N LYS A 356 0.60 -49.41 -17.05
CA LYS A 356 0.50 -50.29 -15.86
C LYS A 356 0.20 -49.43 -14.60
N ALA A 357 0.84 -48.31 -14.44
CA ALA A 357 0.59 -47.41 -13.32
C ALA A 357 -0.81 -46.80 -13.39
N VAL A 358 -1.30 -46.36 -14.55
CA VAL A 358 -2.68 -45.88 -14.75
C VAL A 358 -3.70 -46.91 -14.33
N ARG A 359 -3.53 -48.21 -14.81
CA ARG A 359 -4.43 -49.29 -14.40
C ARG A 359 -4.45 -49.43 -12.88
N ARG A 360 -3.28 -49.47 -12.25
CA ARG A 360 -3.15 -49.63 -10.80
C ARG A 360 -3.75 -48.49 -9.99
N TYR A 361 -3.42 -47.24 -10.32
CA TYR A 361 -3.74 -46.08 -9.45
C TYR A 361 -5.02 -45.35 -9.85
N GLN A 362 -5.41 -45.41 -11.15
CA GLN A 362 -6.59 -44.70 -11.62
C GLN A 362 -7.80 -45.63 -11.78
N LEU A 363 -7.59 -46.84 -12.27
CA LEU A 363 -8.68 -47.75 -12.61
C LEU A 363 -8.89 -48.87 -11.55
N GLY A 364 -7.99 -48.99 -10.57
CA GLY A 364 -8.10 -50.00 -9.50
C GLY A 364 -7.95 -51.46 -10.01
N ARG A 365 -7.18 -51.67 -11.11
CA ARG A 365 -7.04 -52.98 -11.79
C ARG A 365 -5.59 -53.42 -11.85
#